data_cfb7b29350fb6ff8bc282c93dbb6031c
#
_entry.id   cfb7b29350fb6ff8bc282c93dbb6031c
#
_cell.length_a   1.000
_cell.length_b   1.000
_cell.length_c   1.000
_cell.angle_alpha   90.00
_cell.angle_beta   90.00
_cell.angle_gamma   90.00
#
_symmetry.space_group_name_H-M   'P 1'
#
loop_
_entity.id
_entity.type
_entity.pdbx_description
1 polymer ?
#
loop_
_entity_poly.entity_id
_entity_poly.type
_entity_poly.pdbx_seq_one_letter_code
_entity_poly.pdbx_strand_id
1 'polypeptide(L)'
;LSLNYIPIEKRITKVRYIFLDINKFSQIQKKIKDNYDYVVNLSGYITHNKFEQDGYKILENNFSSIINLIKFFFNKKIKKFIQIGSSDEYGNNNAPQDESMREKPNSPYALSKVISTYILETFYRTYNFPIVILRPFILFGPGQKDNRLIPYVIKNCIKNKTFFVSEGKQYRDFCY
;
A
#
# COMPACT_ATOMS: atom_id res chain seq x y z
N LEU A 1 -2.49 -5.49 -8.07
CA LEU A 1 -2.42 -5.19 -9.51
C LEU A 1 -1.07 -4.59 -9.83
N SER A 2 -0.10 -5.43 -9.90
CA SER A 2 1.26 -5.06 -10.27
C SER A 2 1.37 -5.11 -11.80
N LEU A 3 2.07 -4.14 -12.40
CA LEU A 3 2.56 -4.27 -13.77
C LEU A 3 3.52 -5.46 -13.92
N ASN A 4 3.95 -6.05 -12.80
CA ASN A 4 4.86 -7.17 -12.79
C ASN A 4 4.11 -8.45 -13.16
N TYR A 5 4.54 -9.06 -14.23
CA TYR A 5 4.10 -10.39 -14.61
C TYR A 5 4.44 -11.39 -13.49
N ILE A 6 3.45 -12.14 -13.04
CA ILE A 6 3.66 -13.24 -12.11
C ILE A 6 3.77 -14.52 -12.94
N PRO A 7 4.93 -15.18 -12.95
CA PRO A 7 5.13 -16.44 -13.65
C PRO A 7 4.07 -17.47 -13.27
N ILE A 8 3.69 -18.32 -14.22
CA ILE A 8 2.58 -19.29 -14.05
C ILE A 8 2.81 -20.20 -12.84
N GLU A 9 4.04 -20.65 -12.65
CA GLU A 9 4.46 -21.53 -11.54
C GLU A 9 4.35 -20.88 -10.15
N LYS A 10 4.27 -19.55 -10.09
CA LYS A 10 4.11 -18.78 -8.84
C LYS A 10 2.66 -18.35 -8.59
N ARG A 11 1.74 -18.75 -9.47
CA ARG A 11 0.32 -18.38 -9.31
C ARG A 11 -0.39 -19.34 -8.37
N ILE A 12 -1.21 -18.76 -7.51
CA ILE A 12 -2.07 -19.54 -6.62
C ILE A 12 -3.19 -20.18 -7.45
N THR A 13 -3.40 -21.46 -7.29
CA THR A 13 -4.51 -22.19 -7.91
C THR A 13 -5.87 -21.59 -7.49
N LYS A 14 -6.85 -21.58 -8.38
CA LYS A 14 -8.19 -21.00 -8.18
C LYS A 14 -8.21 -19.46 -8.06
N VAL A 15 -7.10 -18.78 -8.31
CA VAL A 15 -7.04 -17.31 -8.37
C VAL A 15 -6.95 -16.87 -9.83
N ARG A 16 -7.87 -15.99 -10.24
CA ARG A 16 -7.82 -15.36 -11.56
C ARG A 16 -6.88 -14.16 -11.53
N TYR A 17 -5.89 -14.14 -12.39
CA TYR A 17 -4.91 -13.05 -12.53
C TYR A 17 -5.28 -12.18 -13.72
N ILE A 18 -5.44 -10.87 -13.48
CA ILE A 18 -5.72 -9.88 -14.51
C ILE A 18 -4.59 -8.85 -14.50
N PHE A 19 -3.84 -8.74 -15.59
CA PHE A 19 -2.74 -7.79 -15.74
C PHE A 19 -3.26 -6.51 -16.40
N LEU A 20 -3.19 -5.41 -15.66
CA LEU A 20 -3.62 -4.10 -16.13
C LEU A 20 -2.86 -2.98 -15.40
N ASP A 21 -2.81 -1.82 -16.03
CA ASP A 21 -2.34 -0.59 -15.41
C ASP A 21 -3.54 0.13 -14.77
N ILE A 22 -3.58 0.19 -13.45
CA ILE A 22 -4.67 0.84 -12.70
C ILE A 22 -4.67 2.37 -12.87
N ASN A 23 -3.57 2.96 -13.35
CA ASN A 23 -3.54 4.38 -13.71
C ASN A 23 -4.26 4.66 -15.03
N LYS A 24 -4.57 3.62 -15.81
CA LYS A 24 -5.33 3.72 -17.05
C LYS A 24 -6.77 3.24 -16.85
N PHE A 25 -7.69 4.17 -16.58
CA PHE A 25 -9.09 3.85 -16.30
C PHE A 25 -9.73 2.96 -17.38
N SER A 26 -9.41 3.20 -18.65
CA SER A 26 -9.90 2.38 -19.77
C SER A 26 -9.50 0.89 -19.68
N GLN A 27 -8.32 0.60 -19.13
CA GLN A 27 -7.90 -0.80 -18.91
C GLN A 27 -8.69 -1.46 -17.78
N ILE A 28 -9.00 -0.73 -16.70
CA ILE A 28 -9.87 -1.19 -15.63
C ILE A 28 -11.23 -1.57 -16.21
N GLN A 29 -11.87 -0.65 -16.92
CA GLN A 29 -13.20 -0.88 -17.54
C GLN A 29 -13.20 -2.04 -18.52
N LYS A 30 -12.14 -2.19 -19.32
CA LYS A 30 -12.04 -3.25 -20.34
C LYS A 30 -11.81 -4.62 -19.72
N LYS A 31 -10.99 -4.72 -18.68
CA LYS A 31 -10.50 -6.01 -18.18
C LYS A 31 -11.22 -6.52 -16.92
N ILE A 32 -11.78 -5.64 -16.10
CA ILE A 32 -12.54 -6.01 -14.90
C ILE A 32 -14.02 -6.04 -15.25
N LYS A 33 -14.59 -7.23 -15.45
CA LYS A 33 -15.98 -7.41 -15.90
C LYS A 33 -16.91 -7.90 -14.79
N ASP A 34 -16.36 -8.64 -13.83
CA ASP A 34 -17.13 -9.31 -12.80
C ASP A 34 -17.55 -8.32 -11.70
N ASN A 35 -18.55 -8.72 -10.93
CA ASN A 35 -18.89 -8.06 -9.68
C ASN A 35 -18.07 -8.68 -8.54
N TYR A 36 -17.72 -7.87 -7.56
CA TYR A 36 -16.94 -8.28 -6.40
C TYR A 36 -17.61 -7.81 -5.13
N ASP A 37 -17.61 -8.64 -4.10
CA ASP A 37 -18.09 -8.26 -2.77
C ASP A 37 -17.05 -7.42 -2.02
N TYR A 38 -15.79 -7.77 -2.16
CA TYR A 38 -14.68 -7.15 -1.44
C TYR A 38 -13.58 -6.72 -2.41
N VAL A 39 -13.05 -5.54 -2.16
CA VAL A 39 -11.89 -5.00 -2.89
C VAL A 39 -10.80 -4.69 -1.90
N VAL A 40 -9.60 -5.27 -2.11
CA VAL A 40 -8.42 -4.97 -1.29
C VAL A 40 -7.39 -4.27 -2.18
N ASN A 41 -7.17 -2.99 -1.92
CA ASN A 41 -6.18 -2.21 -2.66
C ASN A 41 -4.82 -2.25 -1.97
N LEU A 42 -3.93 -3.10 -2.50
CA LEU A 42 -2.52 -3.21 -2.09
C LEU A 42 -1.59 -2.43 -3.03
N SER A 43 -2.15 -1.72 -4.01
CA SER A 43 -1.35 -1.02 -5.00
C SER A 43 -0.70 0.24 -4.44
N GLY A 44 0.40 0.63 -5.06
CA GLY A 44 1.11 1.87 -4.76
C GLY A 44 2.61 1.73 -4.99
N TYR A 45 3.24 2.83 -5.31
CA TYR A 45 4.70 2.92 -5.37
C TYR A 45 5.25 3.07 -3.95
N ILE A 46 6.11 2.16 -3.54
CA ILE A 46 6.70 2.11 -2.18
C ILE A 46 8.16 2.55 -2.27
N THR A 47 8.41 3.73 -2.80
CA THR A 47 9.75 4.32 -2.80
C THR A 47 9.75 5.54 -1.89
N HIS A 48 10.81 5.74 -1.12
CA HIS A 48 10.97 6.89 -0.24
C HIS A 48 11.81 8.00 -0.91
N ASN A 49 11.71 8.10 -2.23
CA ASN A 49 12.40 9.15 -2.99
C ASN A 49 11.87 10.53 -2.58
N LYS A 50 12.78 11.48 -2.49
CA LYS A 50 12.44 12.90 -2.24
C LYS A 50 11.74 13.49 -3.47
N PHE A 51 11.18 14.71 -3.31
CA PHE A 51 10.52 15.40 -4.42
C PHE A 51 11.44 15.59 -5.62
N GLU A 52 12.70 15.91 -5.38
CA GLU A 52 13.73 16.11 -6.42
C GLU A 52 14.12 14.81 -7.14
N GLN A 53 13.70 13.66 -6.60
CA GLN A 53 14.02 12.32 -7.08
C GLN A 53 12.75 11.52 -7.44
N ASP A 54 11.95 11.99 -8.38
CA ASP A 54 10.69 11.32 -8.77
C ASP A 54 9.56 11.34 -7.71
N GLY A 55 9.66 12.13 -6.65
CA GLY A 55 8.61 12.21 -5.62
C GLY A 55 7.25 12.66 -6.17
N TYR A 56 7.24 13.56 -7.14
CA TYR A 56 6.00 13.97 -7.84
C TYR A 56 5.32 12.82 -8.56
N LYS A 57 6.11 11.95 -9.20
CA LYS A 57 5.61 10.76 -9.90
C LYS A 57 4.94 9.76 -8.94
N ILE A 58 5.43 9.66 -7.71
CA ILE A 58 4.81 8.85 -6.65
C ILE A 58 3.41 9.39 -6.34
N LEU A 59 3.30 10.71 -6.15
CA LEU A 59 2.02 11.37 -5.89
C LEU A 59 1.03 11.14 -7.04
N GLU A 60 1.43 11.44 -8.26
CA GLU A 60 0.59 11.30 -9.45
C GLU A 60 0.08 9.86 -9.62
N ASN A 61 0.97 8.88 -9.54
CA ASN A 61 0.60 7.48 -9.73
C ASN A 61 -0.31 6.96 -8.61
N ASN A 62 0.01 7.26 -7.35
CA ASN A 62 -0.80 6.80 -6.23
C ASN A 62 -2.17 7.50 -6.20
N PHE A 63 -2.21 8.79 -6.52
CA PHE A 63 -3.45 9.56 -6.64
C PHE A 63 -4.32 9.04 -7.80
N SER A 64 -3.75 8.90 -8.99
CA SER A 64 -4.49 8.44 -10.17
C SER A 64 -5.06 7.03 -9.97
N SER A 65 -4.29 6.14 -9.33
CA SER A 65 -4.72 4.78 -9.06
C SER A 65 -5.95 4.73 -8.14
N ILE A 66 -5.94 5.49 -7.04
CA ILE A 66 -7.07 5.50 -6.10
C ILE A 66 -8.32 6.13 -6.71
N ILE A 67 -8.18 7.24 -7.43
CA ILE A 67 -9.29 7.87 -8.14
C ILE A 67 -9.92 6.92 -9.17
N ASN A 68 -9.10 6.23 -9.95
CA ASN A 68 -9.60 5.28 -10.94
C ASN A 68 -10.33 4.10 -10.31
N LEU A 69 -9.81 3.57 -9.20
CA LEU A 69 -10.47 2.48 -8.47
C LEU A 69 -11.80 2.94 -7.86
N ILE A 70 -11.83 4.10 -7.21
CA ILE A 70 -13.07 4.66 -6.67
C ILE A 70 -14.09 4.86 -7.81
N LYS A 71 -13.70 5.56 -8.88
CA LYS A 71 -14.55 5.80 -10.05
C LYS A 71 -15.15 4.52 -10.63
N PHE A 72 -14.37 3.42 -10.61
CA PHE A 72 -14.83 2.14 -11.13
C PHE A 72 -15.79 1.43 -10.15
N PHE A 73 -15.49 1.45 -8.84
CA PHE A 73 -16.25 0.71 -7.84
C PHE A 73 -17.41 1.50 -7.21
N PHE A 74 -17.46 2.82 -7.38
CA PHE A 74 -18.44 3.69 -6.75
C PHE A 74 -19.89 3.26 -7.00
N ASN A 75 -20.23 2.93 -8.25
CA ASN A 75 -21.57 2.49 -8.62
C ASN A 75 -21.75 0.96 -8.58
N LYS A 76 -20.79 0.22 -8.02
CA LYS A 76 -20.87 -1.23 -7.86
C LYS A 76 -21.29 -1.57 -6.44
N LYS A 77 -22.13 -2.62 -6.29
CA LYS A 77 -22.58 -3.10 -4.98
C LYS A 77 -21.49 -3.91 -4.28
N ILE A 78 -20.40 -3.24 -3.87
CA ILE A 78 -19.35 -3.87 -3.05
C ILE A 78 -19.72 -3.80 -1.57
N LYS A 79 -19.34 -4.80 -0.80
CA LYS A 79 -19.56 -4.83 0.66
C LYS A 79 -18.49 -4.02 1.39
N LYS A 80 -17.21 -4.12 0.97
CA LYS A 80 -16.10 -3.34 1.54
C LYS A 80 -15.03 -3.05 0.49
N PHE A 81 -14.49 -1.84 0.58
CA PHE A 81 -13.27 -1.41 -0.09
C PHE A 81 -12.19 -1.20 0.97
N ILE A 82 -11.19 -2.07 0.98
CA ILE A 82 -10.10 -2.06 1.96
C ILE A 82 -8.89 -1.41 1.31
N GLN A 83 -8.48 -0.27 1.85
CA GLN A 83 -7.28 0.46 1.43
C GLN A 83 -6.13 0.18 2.37
N ILE A 84 -4.99 -0.22 1.82
CA ILE A 84 -3.76 -0.28 2.60
C ILE A 84 -3.08 1.09 2.55
N GLY A 85 -3.14 1.77 3.68
CA GLY A 85 -2.41 2.97 4.01
C GLY A 85 -0.98 2.66 4.48
N SER A 86 -0.49 3.44 5.42
CA SER A 86 0.84 3.25 6.04
C SER A 86 0.91 3.97 7.38
N SER A 87 1.67 3.44 8.32
CA SER A 87 2.07 4.19 9.53
C SER A 87 2.86 5.46 9.21
N ASP A 88 3.47 5.55 8.02
CA ASP A 88 4.16 6.77 7.56
C ASP A 88 3.21 7.97 7.43
N GLU A 89 1.89 7.75 7.37
CA GLU A 89 0.89 8.83 7.39
C GLU A 89 0.98 9.66 8.68
N TYR A 90 1.27 9.02 9.81
CA TYR A 90 1.48 9.71 11.09
C TYR A 90 2.72 10.61 11.08
N GLY A 91 3.75 10.24 10.29
CA GLY A 91 4.97 11.01 10.10
C GLY A 91 5.67 11.35 11.42
N ASN A 92 5.83 12.64 11.69
CA ASN A 92 6.56 13.14 12.87
C ASN A 92 5.69 13.26 14.14
N ASN A 93 4.57 12.55 14.22
CA ASN A 93 3.79 12.48 15.46
C ASN A 93 4.51 11.61 16.52
N ASN A 94 4.34 11.98 17.78
CA ASN A 94 4.86 11.22 18.90
C ASN A 94 4.14 9.86 19.03
N ALA A 95 4.83 8.86 19.52
CA ALA A 95 4.23 7.57 19.89
C ALA A 95 3.61 7.65 21.31
N PRO A 96 2.59 6.86 21.63
CA PRO A 96 1.86 5.95 20.72
C PRO A 96 1.01 6.71 19.71
N GLN A 97 0.89 6.16 18.50
CA GLN A 97 0.13 6.77 17.42
C GLN A 97 -1.23 6.08 17.28
N ASP A 98 -2.28 6.87 17.06
CA ASP A 98 -3.65 6.41 16.85
C ASP A 98 -4.36 7.16 15.71
N GLU A 99 -5.51 6.68 15.30
CA GLU A 99 -6.24 7.17 14.13
C GLU A 99 -6.86 8.57 14.33
N SER A 100 -6.95 9.07 15.56
CA SER A 100 -7.46 10.41 15.86
C SER A 100 -6.43 11.50 15.62
N MET A 101 -5.16 11.13 15.51
CA MET A 101 -4.08 12.09 15.29
C MET A 101 -4.13 12.67 13.89
N ARG A 102 -3.93 14.00 13.82
CA ARG A 102 -3.70 14.64 12.53
C ARG A 102 -2.38 14.17 11.94
N GLU A 103 -2.41 13.74 10.69
CA GLU A 103 -1.25 13.25 9.96
C GLU A 103 -0.20 14.36 9.76
N LYS A 104 1.08 13.98 9.84
CA LYS A 104 2.24 14.85 9.60
C LYS A 104 3.22 14.20 8.63
N PRO A 105 2.79 13.91 7.38
CA PRO A 105 3.63 13.21 6.41
C PRO A 105 4.91 14.00 6.12
N ASN A 106 6.03 13.30 6.08
CA ASN A 106 7.35 13.89 5.86
C ASN A 106 8.04 13.40 4.57
N SER A 107 7.30 12.72 3.71
CA SER A 107 7.79 12.23 2.42
C SER A 107 6.69 12.25 1.36
N PRO A 108 7.02 12.26 0.05
CA PRO A 108 6.04 12.13 -1.03
C PRO A 108 5.21 10.85 -0.90
N TYR A 109 5.82 9.74 -0.47
CA TYR A 109 5.11 8.49 -0.23
C TYR A 109 4.07 8.64 0.89
N ALA A 110 4.47 9.12 2.06
CA ALA A 110 3.58 9.36 3.19
C ALA A 110 2.42 10.29 2.80
N LEU A 111 2.73 11.41 2.11
CA LEU A 111 1.73 12.35 1.63
C LEU A 111 0.74 11.67 0.65
N SER A 112 1.22 10.82 -0.26
CA SER A 112 0.34 10.11 -1.19
C SER A 112 -0.65 9.17 -0.47
N LYS A 113 -0.23 8.58 0.65
CA LYS A 113 -1.10 7.74 1.49
C LYS A 113 -2.14 8.58 2.24
N VAL A 114 -1.74 9.70 2.83
CA VAL A 114 -2.65 10.67 3.47
C VAL A 114 -3.71 11.17 2.49
N ILE A 115 -3.31 11.54 1.28
CA ILE A 115 -4.26 11.97 0.23
C ILE A 115 -5.26 10.85 -0.08
N SER A 116 -4.79 9.61 -0.22
CA SER A 116 -5.66 8.46 -0.48
C SER A 116 -6.66 8.24 0.66
N THR A 117 -6.22 8.39 1.91
CA THR A 117 -7.06 8.31 3.11
C THR A 117 -8.14 9.38 3.08
N TYR A 118 -7.79 10.65 2.90
CA TYR A 118 -8.76 11.75 2.88
C TYR A 118 -9.78 11.65 1.75
N ILE A 119 -9.36 11.22 0.57
CA ILE A 119 -10.28 10.99 -0.55
C ILE A 119 -11.32 9.94 -0.16
N LEU A 120 -10.87 8.79 0.32
CA LEU A 120 -11.77 7.69 0.70
C LEU A 120 -12.71 8.07 1.83
N GLU A 121 -12.21 8.72 2.88
CA GLU A 121 -13.04 9.23 3.97
C GLU A 121 -14.09 10.25 3.49
N THR A 122 -13.73 11.10 2.53
CA THR A 122 -14.68 12.03 1.92
C THR A 122 -15.79 11.26 1.20
N PHE A 123 -15.45 10.22 0.44
CA PHE A 123 -16.44 9.37 -0.20
C PHE A 123 -17.32 8.62 0.81
N TYR A 124 -16.75 8.19 1.92
CA TYR A 124 -17.54 7.60 3.01
C TYR A 124 -18.53 8.61 3.60
N ARG A 125 -18.05 9.80 3.99
CA ARG A 125 -18.89 10.84 4.62
C ARG A 125 -19.98 11.36 3.69
N THR A 126 -19.69 11.47 2.40
CA THR A 126 -20.62 12.07 1.42
C THR A 126 -21.59 11.05 0.84
N TYR A 127 -21.14 9.83 0.61
CA TYR A 127 -21.88 8.84 -0.18
C TYR A 127 -22.04 7.49 0.53
N ASN A 128 -21.62 7.35 1.78
CA ASN A 128 -21.58 6.07 2.50
C ASN A 128 -20.81 4.97 1.75
N PHE A 129 -19.79 5.36 0.96
CA PHE A 129 -18.96 4.38 0.26
C PHE A 129 -18.25 3.47 1.26
N PRO A 130 -18.35 2.13 1.17
CA PRO A 130 -18.03 1.20 2.25
C PRO A 130 -16.53 0.97 2.39
N ILE A 131 -15.80 1.90 2.95
CA ILE A 131 -14.35 1.85 3.13
C ILE A 131 -13.92 1.21 4.46
N VAL A 132 -12.71 0.65 4.45
CA VAL A 132 -11.85 0.39 5.61
C VAL A 132 -10.44 0.79 5.23
N ILE A 133 -9.78 1.58 6.07
CA ILE A 133 -8.39 1.99 5.88
C ILE A 133 -7.54 1.32 6.94
N LEU A 134 -6.49 0.63 6.51
CA LEU A 134 -5.52 -0.01 7.40
C LEU A 134 -4.19 0.72 7.29
N ARG A 135 -3.64 1.17 8.40
CA ARG A 135 -2.31 1.81 8.51
C ARG A 135 -1.30 0.86 9.16
N PRO A 136 -0.85 -0.18 8.44
CA PRO A 136 0.08 -1.13 9.04
C PRO A 136 1.41 -0.47 9.37
N PHE A 137 1.99 -0.87 10.51
CA PHE A 137 3.36 -0.58 10.84
C PHE A 137 4.30 -1.49 10.04
N ILE A 138 5.46 -1.86 10.57
CA ILE A 138 6.43 -2.63 9.80
C ILE A 138 5.98 -4.09 9.71
N LEU A 139 5.44 -4.45 8.55
CA LEU A 139 5.09 -5.85 8.28
C LEU A 139 6.35 -6.67 7.96
N PHE A 140 6.39 -7.91 8.44
CA PHE A 140 7.37 -8.89 8.02
C PHE A 140 6.75 -10.27 7.86
N GLY A 141 7.36 -11.14 7.05
CA GLY A 141 6.86 -12.49 6.85
C GLY A 141 7.45 -13.18 5.62
N PRO A 142 7.01 -14.42 5.34
CA PRO A 142 7.47 -15.17 4.18
C PRO A 142 7.25 -14.40 2.88
N GLY A 143 8.25 -14.47 1.98
CA GLY A 143 8.20 -13.77 0.70
C GLY A 143 8.64 -12.29 0.73
N GLN A 144 8.95 -11.73 1.89
CA GLN A 144 9.51 -10.39 1.99
C GLN A 144 10.92 -10.35 1.36
N LYS A 145 11.26 -9.20 0.73
CA LYS A 145 12.56 -9.02 0.09
C LYS A 145 13.72 -9.14 1.08
N ASP A 146 14.79 -9.80 0.68
CA ASP A 146 15.99 -10.07 1.50
C ASP A 146 16.74 -8.82 2.00
N ASN A 147 16.51 -7.67 1.40
CA ASN A 147 17.09 -6.39 1.82
C ASN A 147 16.30 -5.67 2.93
N ARG A 148 15.20 -6.25 3.40
CA ARG A 148 14.48 -5.75 4.57
C ARG A 148 15.12 -6.29 5.86
N LEU A 149 15.05 -5.53 6.96
CA LEU A 149 15.78 -5.82 8.21
C LEU A 149 15.60 -7.27 8.68
N ILE A 150 14.35 -7.71 8.89
CA ILE A 150 14.10 -9.04 9.47
C ILE A 150 14.59 -10.17 8.57
N PRO A 151 14.25 -10.25 7.26
CA PRO A 151 14.80 -11.25 6.36
C PRO A 151 16.33 -11.16 6.23
N TYR A 152 16.88 -9.95 6.21
CA TYR A 152 18.33 -9.74 6.13
C TYR A 152 19.06 -10.36 7.33
N VAL A 153 18.59 -10.09 8.55
CA VAL A 153 19.16 -10.65 9.80
C VAL A 153 19.03 -12.18 9.79
N ILE A 154 17.83 -12.71 9.58
CA ILE A 154 17.58 -14.17 9.56
C ILE A 154 18.51 -14.86 8.55
N LYS A 155 18.58 -14.34 7.34
CA LYS A 155 19.39 -14.95 6.26
C LYS A 155 20.89 -14.97 6.58
N ASN A 156 21.40 -13.91 7.20
CA ASN A 156 22.83 -13.86 7.55
C ASN A 156 23.13 -14.73 8.78
N CYS A 157 22.25 -14.77 9.79
CA CYS A 157 22.39 -15.67 10.93
C CYS A 157 22.41 -17.16 10.50
N ILE A 158 21.46 -17.57 9.65
CA ILE A 158 21.42 -18.96 9.13
C ILE A 158 22.72 -19.32 8.39
N LYS A 159 23.32 -18.34 7.70
CA LYS A 159 24.57 -18.57 6.93
C LYS A 159 25.84 -18.35 7.75
N ASN A 160 25.72 -18.11 9.06
CA ASN A 160 26.85 -17.77 9.92
C ASN A 160 27.76 -16.65 9.37
N LYS A 161 27.12 -15.64 8.70
CA LYS A 161 27.85 -14.49 8.15
C LYS A 161 27.83 -13.32 9.08
N THR A 162 28.99 -12.66 9.23
CA THR A 162 29.07 -11.34 9.87
C THR A 162 28.34 -10.32 9.02
N PHE A 163 27.52 -9.47 9.63
CA PHE A 163 26.79 -8.40 8.97
C PHE A 163 26.67 -7.17 9.86
N PHE A 164 26.47 -6.02 9.24
CA PHE A 164 26.35 -4.76 9.93
C PHE A 164 24.87 -4.36 10.05
N VAL A 165 24.52 -3.88 11.24
CA VAL A 165 23.21 -3.25 11.53
C VAL A 165 23.48 -1.92 12.24
N SER A 166 22.46 -1.05 12.30
CA SER A 166 22.55 0.15 13.13
C SER A 166 22.63 -0.20 14.62
N GLU A 167 22.88 0.80 15.47
CA GLU A 167 23.00 0.60 16.93
C GLU A 167 21.75 -0.01 17.61
N GLY A 168 20.64 -0.19 16.88
CA GLY A 168 19.42 -0.81 17.39
C GLY A 168 18.64 0.04 18.41
N LYS A 169 18.93 1.32 18.52
CA LYS A 169 18.27 2.23 19.48
C LYS A 169 16.88 2.71 19.04
N GLN A 170 16.48 2.40 17.79
CA GLN A 170 15.16 2.81 17.28
C GLN A 170 14.08 1.85 17.78
N TYR A 171 13.08 2.39 18.42
CA TYR A 171 11.84 1.65 18.68
C TYR A 171 11.09 1.45 17.34
N ARG A 172 10.66 0.22 17.11
CA ARG A 172 9.92 -0.16 15.91
C ARG A 172 8.80 -1.12 16.28
N ASP A 173 7.64 -0.90 15.74
CA ASP A 173 6.52 -1.82 15.83
C ASP A 173 6.56 -2.79 14.65
N PHE A 174 6.70 -4.08 14.93
CA PHE A 174 6.75 -5.15 13.94
C PHE A 174 5.51 -6.02 14.05
N CYS A 175 4.84 -6.22 12.90
CA CYS A 175 3.69 -7.08 12.77
C CYS A 175 3.99 -8.23 11.79
N TYR A 176 3.72 -9.49 12.21
CA TYR A 176 3.91 -10.69 11.38
C TYR A 176 2.73 -10.86 10.41
#